data_4843c387b1a8afaf113ffbcedaa5434f
#
_entry.id   4843c387b1a8afaf113ffbcedaa5434f
#
_cell.length_a   1.000
_cell.length_b   1.000
_cell.length_c   1.000
_cell.angle_alpha   90.00
_cell.angle_beta   90.00
_cell.angle_gamma   90.00
#
_symmetry.space_group_name_H-M   'P 1'
#
loop_
_entity.id
_entity.type
_entity.pdbx_description
1 polymer ?
#
loop_
_entity_poly.entity_id
_entity_poly.type
_entity_poly.pdbx_seq_one_letter_code
_entity_poly.pdbx_strand_id
1 'polypeptide(L)'
;MYLSDRGHDVAVSDNFVRRQYDYELGAESLVPIYTLQERIRTWKEVSGRDMALYVGDLQNAEFVYHMIREFQPDAIVHFGEQRSAPYSMIDREHAVYTQVNNVVGNMNVLYAIADINPKIHLIKLGSMGEYGTPNIDIEEGYIEIEHNGRKDVLPFPKMPGSFYHLSKVHDSHNIHFACRNWGLRATDLNQGVVYGVETEQTAKDPKLATRLDYDHVFGTVLNRFVIQAVLGHPLTVYGRGEQIRSFLDIRDTVRCIELAAINPAKEGEFRVFNQITEQFSLKQLAELVKETYPGDVKVEYLDDPRTEALSHYYNAKHTKLIELGLEPHLLSNTLIESLFGVIEQYKDRVNLEAIRPGVNWRRTKNQVSRV
;
A
#
# COMPACT_ATOMS: atom_id res chain seq x y z
N MET A 1 -10.38 -12.16 -4.21
CA MET A 1 -11.11 -12.45 -5.46
C MET A 1 -10.17 -12.88 -6.57
N TYR A 2 -9.15 -12.09 -6.96
CA TYR A 2 -8.21 -12.43 -8.03
C TYR A 2 -7.57 -13.83 -7.86
N LEU A 3 -6.97 -14.13 -6.72
CA LEU A 3 -6.38 -15.45 -6.44
C LEU A 3 -7.44 -16.57 -6.46
N SER A 4 -8.62 -16.32 -5.90
CA SER A 4 -9.74 -17.27 -5.94
C SER A 4 -10.20 -17.56 -7.38
N ASP A 5 -10.27 -16.55 -8.25
CA ASP A 5 -10.59 -16.70 -9.68
C ASP A 5 -9.55 -17.57 -10.41
N ARG A 6 -8.29 -17.52 -9.99
CA ARG A 6 -7.16 -18.32 -10.50
C ARG A 6 -7.11 -19.74 -9.94
N GLY A 7 -8.06 -20.13 -9.10
CA GLY A 7 -8.18 -21.51 -8.58
C GLY A 7 -7.48 -21.76 -7.26
N HIS A 8 -7.00 -20.73 -6.58
CA HIS A 8 -6.48 -20.87 -5.22
C HIS A 8 -7.61 -20.93 -4.20
N ASP A 9 -7.46 -21.76 -3.17
CA ASP A 9 -8.27 -21.68 -1.96
C ASP A 9 -7.85 -20.45 -1.17
N VAL A 10 -8.81 -19.59 -0.83
CA VAL A 10 -8.53 -18.29 -0.22
C VAL A 10 -9.29 -18.12 1.09
N ALA A 11 -8.56 -17.74 2.13
CA ALA A 11 -9.14 -17.17 3.35
C ALA A 11 -8.78 -15.69 3.47
N VAL A 12 -9.69 -14.91 4.03
CA VAL A 12 -9.50 -13.50 4.35
C VAL A 12 -9.61 -13.30 5.84
N SER A 13 -8.67 -12.55 6.42
CA SER A 13 -8.72 -12.13 7.82
C SER A 13 -8.77 -10.61 7.90
N ASP A 14 -9.66 -10.05 8.73
CA ASP A 14 -9.81 -8.61 8.92
C ASP A 14 -10.42 -8.31 10.30
N ASN A 15 -10.04 -7.20 10.92
CA ASN A 15 -10.64 -6.69 12.17
C ASN A 15 -11.62 -5.52 11.94
N PHE A 16 -11.82 -5.12 10.69
CA PHE A 16 -12.69 -4.04 10.23
C PHE A 16 -12.37 -2.64 10.78
N VAL A 17 -11.23 -2.46 11.40
CA VAL A 17 -10.83 -1.18 12.01
C VAL A 17 -10.81 -0.02 11.01
N ARG A 18 -10.61 -0.30 9.71
CA ARG A 18 -10.64 0.74 8.68
C ARG A 18 -11.98 1.47 8.61
N ARG A 19 -13.10 0.80 8.95
CA ARG A 19 -14.42 1.42 9.06
C ARG A 19 -14.51 2.45 10.18
N GLN A 20 -13.84 2.17 11.30
CA GLN A 20 -13.75 3.10 12.42
C GLN A 20 -12.96 4.36 12.01
N TYR A 21 -11.84 4.22 11.29
CA TYR A 21 -11.08 5.37 10.78
C TYR A 21 -11.90 6.23 9.81
N ASP A 22 -12.73 5.60 8.95
CA ASP A 22 -13.64 6.33 8.05
C ASP A 22 -14.55 7.27 8.85
N TYR A 23 -15.12 6.76 9.91
CA TYR A 23 -16.02 7.52 10.77
C TYR A 23 -15.31 8.62 11.56
N GLU A 24 -14.20 8.29 12.21
CA GLU A 24 -13.44 9.20 13.08
C GLU A 24 -12.79 10.37 12.31
N LEU A 25 -12.36 10.12 11.08
CA LEU A 25 -11.59 11.07 10.28
C LEU A 25 -12.39 11.65 9.09
N GLY A 26 -13.65 11.25 8.91
CA GLY A 26 -14.43 11.65 7.74
C GLY A 26 -13.80 11.19 6.41
N ALA A 27 -13.11 10.05 6.43
CA ALA A 27 -12.29 9.52 5.33
C ALA A 27 -13.00 8.39 4.57
N GLU A 28 -14.29 8.57 4.27
CA GLU A 28 -15.04 7.58 3.50
C GLU A 28 -14.57 7.48 2.06
N SER A 29 -14.61 6.26 1.52
CA SER A 29 -14.38 6.04 0.09
C SER A 29 -15.45 6.76 -0.76
N LEU A 30 -15.04 7.34 -1.88
CA LEU A 30 -15.99 7.92 -2.84
C LEU A 30 -16.96 6.85 -3.35
N VAL A 31 -16.44 5.70 -3.75
CA VAL A 31 -17.25 4.54 -4.13
C VAL A 31 -17.78 3.85 -2.88
N PRO A 32 -19.10 3.57 -2.79
CA PRO A 32 -19.67 2.83 -1.67
C PRO A 32 -19.05 1.45 -1.51
N ILE A 33 -18.62 1.11 -0.29
CA ILE A 33 -17.98 -0.18 0.00
C ILE A 33 -18.89 -1.03 0.88
N TYR A 34 -19.34 -2.15 0.34
CA TYR A 34 -20.13 -3.14 1.04
C TYR A 34 -19.33 -3.85 2.13
N THR A 35 -20.02 -4.50 3.07
CA THR A 35 -19.36 -5.30 4.11
C THR A 35 -18.57 -6.44 3.48
N LEU A 36 -17.50 -6.89 4.14
CA LEU A 36 -16.68 -7.98 3.62
C LEU A 36 -17.49 -9.28 3.48
N GLN A 37 -18.44 -9.52 4.40
CA GLN A 37 -19.37 -10.64 4.33
C GLN A 37 -20.24 -10.61 3.08
N GLU A 38 -20.81 -9.43 2.74
CA GLU A 38 -21.61 -9.26 1.52
C GLU A 38 -20.73 -9.44 0.28
N ARG A 39 -19.53 -8.89 0.26
CA ARG A 39 -18.59 -9.02 -0.86
C ARG A 39 -18.20 -10.48 -1.09
N ILE A 40 -17.94 -11.25 -0.04
CA ILE A 40 -17.63 -12.69 -0.14
C ILE A 40 -18.84 -13.46 -0.68
N ARG A 41 -20.06 -13.17 -0.18
CA ARG A 41 -21.29 -13.78 -0.67
C ARG A 41 -21.50 -13.47 -2.15
N THR A 42 -21.42 -12.20 -2.54
CA THR A 42 -21.55 -11.77 -3.94
C THR A 42 -20.50 -12.44 -4.82
N TRP A 43 -19.25 -12.55 -4.33
CA TRP A 43 -18.20 -13.25 -5.07
C TRP A 43 -18.59 -14.72 -5.32
N LYS A 44 -19.10 -15.41 -4.32
CA LYS A 44 -19.60 -16.79 -4.48
C LYS A 44 -20.72 -16.87 -5.51
N GLU A 45 -21.67 -15.93 -5.48
CA GLU A 45 -22.79 -15.86 -6.42
C GLU A 45 -22.33 -15.68 -7.87
N VAL A 46 -21.37 -14.78 -8.14
CA VAL A 46 -20.93 -14.47 -9.51
C VAL A 46 -19.82 -15.36 -10.05
N SER A 47 -19.05 -16.04 -9.17
CA SER A 47 -17.92 -16.87 -9.58
C SER A 47 -18.09 -18.37 -9.29
N GLY A 48 -19.05 -18.74 -8.44
CA GLY A 48 -19.19 -20.10 -7.90
C GLY A 48 -18.12 -20.50 -6.89
N ARG A 49 -17.23 -19.59 -6.48
CA ARG A 49 -16.06 -19.87 -5.60
C ARG A 49 -16.29 -19.36 -4.20
N ASP A 50 -16.00 -20.18 -3.21
CA ASP A 50 -16.04 -19.81 -1.81
C ASP A 50 -14.74 -19.12 -1.36
N MET A 51 -14.85 -18.32 -0.29
CA MET A 51 -13.70 -17.78 0.46
C MET A 51 -14.04 -17.84 1.95
N ALA A 52 -13.12 -18.37 2.76
CA ALA A 52 -13.26 -18.35 4.21
C ALA A 52 -13.03 -16.93 4.76
N LEU A 53 -13.71 -16.59 5.87
CA LEU A 53 -13.56 -15.32 6.56
C LEU A 53 -13.27 -15.55 8.04
N TYR A 54 -12.14 -15.01 8.50
CA TYR A 54 -11.76 -14.95 9.90
C TYR A 54 -11.81 -13.49 10.39
N VAL A 55 -12.61 -13.22 11.41
CA VAL A 55 -12.75 -11.88 11.96
C VAL A 55 -11.99 -11.78 13.27
N GLY A 56 -10.94 -10.98 13.30
CA GLY A 56 -10.11 -10.79 14.47
C GLY A 56 -8.92 -9.90 14.23
N ASP A 57 -8.18 -9.61 15.30
CA ASP A 57 -7.04 -8.70 15.30
C ASP A 57 -5.73 -9.48 15.32
N LEU A 58 -4.78 -9.12 14.48
CA LEU A 58 -3.45 -9.75 14.42
C LEU A 58 -2.62 -9.48 15.69
N GLN A 59 -2.97 -8.47 16.49
CA GLN A 59 -2.36 -8.27 17.81
C GLN A 59 -2.75 -9.38 18.80
N ASN A 60 -3.82 -10.13 18.55
CA ASN A 60 -4.20 -11.29 19.33
C ASN A 60 -3.51 -12.56 18.80
N ALA A 61 -2.47 -13.01 19.49
CA ALA A 61 -1.70 -14.20 19.10
C ALA A 61 -2.58 -15.45 18.99
N GLU A 62 -3.50 -15.69 19.94
CA GLU A 62 -4.38 -16.88 19.93
C GLU A 62 -5.23 -16.92 18.66
N PHE A 63 -5.74 -15.77 18.23
CA PHE A 63 -6.50 -15.65 16.98
C PHE A 63 -5.63 -16.01 15.77
N VAL A 64 -4.40 -15.49 15.69
CA VAL A 64 -3.47 -15.77 14.58
C VAL A 64 -3.12 -17.26 14.52
N TYR A 65 -2.80 -17.86 15.66
CA TYR A 65 -2.51 -19.30 15.75
C TYR A 65 -3.73 -20.16 15.38
N HIS A 66 -4.92 -19.78 15.82
CA HIS A 66 -6.17 -20.50 15.48
C HIS A 66 -6.41 -20.48 13.97
N MET A 67 -6.39 -19.31 13.35
CA MET A 67 -6.61 -19.12 11.91
C MET A 67 -5.62 -19.95 11.07
N ILE A 68 -4.33 -19.89 11.39
CA ILE A 68 -3.29 -20.63 10.62
C ILE A 68 -3.42 -22.13 10.81
N ARG A 69 -3.76 -22.62 12.01
CA ARG A 69 -3.98 -24.06 12.26
C ARG A 69 -5.20 -24.61 11.54
N GLU A 70 -6.27 -23.81 11.48
CA GLU A 70 -7.53 -24.23 10.86
C GLU A 70 -7.42 -24.23 9.33
N PHE A 71 -6.94 -23.15 8.75
CA PHE A 71 -6.86 -23.00 7.29
C PHE A 71 -5.66 -23.71 6.66
N GLN A 72 -4.55 -23.81 7.36
CA GLN A 72 -3.27 -24.43 6.90
C GLN A 72 -2.78 -23.88 5.55
N PRO A 73 -2.53 -22.55 5.44
CA PRO A 73 -2.15 -21.94 4.17
C PRO A 73 -0.75 -22.37 3.71
N ASP A 74 -0.53 -22.44 2.39
CA ASP A 74 0.81 -22.54 1.79
C ASP A 74 1.52 -21.18 1.77
N ALA A 75 0.74 -20.08 1.68
CA ALA A 75 1.25 -18.72 1.67
C ALA A 75 0.33 -17.77 2.46
N ILE A 76 0.93 -16.80 3.13
CA ILE A 76 0.23 -15.71 3.84
C ILE A 76 0.59 -14.39 3.19
N VAL A 77 -0.42 -13.66 2.70
CA VAL A 77 -0.26 -12.29 2.20
C VAL A 77 -0.61 -11.33 3.34
N HIS A 78 0.42 -10.70 3.91
CA HIS A 78 0.26 -9.86 5.08
C HIS A 78 -0.04 -8.40 4.71
N PHE A 79 -1.35 -8.08 4.70
CA PHE A 79 -1.90 -6.73 4.51
C PHE A 79 -2.45 -6.12 5.81
N GLY A 80 -2.54 -6.88 6.89
CA GLY A 80 -3.22 -6.53 8.13
C GLY A 80 -2.50 -5.45 8.94
N GLU A 81 -2.29 -4.28 8.33
CA GLU A 81 -1.54 -3.18 8.91
C GLU A 81 -2.26 -1.84 8.71
N GLN A 82 -2.02 -0.89 9.62
CA GLN A 82 -2.31 0.52 9.37
C GLN A 82 -1.40 1.00 8.24
N ARG A 83 -1.99 1.47 7.13
CA ARG A 83 -1.30 1.68 5.85
C ARG A 83 -1.03 3.14 5.47
N SER A 84 -1.36 4.08 6.34
CA SER A 84 -1.29 5.51 6.01
C SER A 84 -0.14 6.22 6.71
N ALA A 85 0.74 6.84 5.92
CA ALA A 85 1.77 7.72 6.43
C ALA A 85 1.18 8.97 7.12
N PRO A 86 0.23 9.72 6.52
CA PRO A 86 -0.41 10.83 7.22
C PRO A 86 -1.10 10.45 8.52
N TYR A 87 -1.84 9.31 8.57
CA TYR A 87 -2.45 8.81 9.79
C TYR A 87 -1.44 8.69 10.93
N SER A 88 -0.29 8.10 10.67
CA SER A 88 0.76 7.89 11.67
C SER A 88 1.42 9.18 12.16
N MET A 89 1.14 10.32 11.52
CA MET A 89 1.72 11.63 11.82
C MET A 89 0.72 12.62 12.42
N ILE A 90 -0.54 12.20 12.66
CA ILE A 90 -1.57 13.07 13.26
C ILE A 90 -1.13 13.49 14.66
N ASP A 91 -0.85 12.55 15.54
CA ASP A 91 -0.41 12.78 16.92
C ASP A 91 0.31 11.55 17.49
N ARG A 92 0.59 11.60 18.82
CA ARG A 92 1.25 10.50 19.55
C ARG A 92 0.41 9.21 19.54
N GLU A 93 -0.89 9.31 19.69
CA GLU A 93 -1.78 8.14 19.80
C GLU A 93 -1.81 7.37 18.49
N HIS A 94 -1.95 8.06 17.37
CA HIS A 94 -1.91 7.49 16.02
C HIS A 94 -0.54 6.89 15.68
N ALA A 95 0.55 7.56 16.09
CA ALA A 95 1.91 7.04 15.91
C ALA A 95 2.14 5.75 16.71
N VAL A 96 1.77 5.74 18.00
CA VAL A 96 1.90 4.57 18.88
C VAL A 96 1.03 3.43 18.38
N TYR A 97 -0.23 3.71 18.04
CA TYR A 97 -1.13 2.71 17.47
C TYR A 97 -0.52 2.07 16.22
N THR A 98 0.00 2.87 15.30
CA THR A 98 0.63 2.38 14.06
C THR A 98 1.78 1.42 14.37
N GLN A 99 2.67 1.78 15.30
CA GLN A 99 3.80 0.93 15.69
C GLN A 99 3.32 -0.37 16.34
N VAL A 100 2.40 -0.30 17.28
CA VAL A 100 1.88 -1.48 18.00
C VAL A 100 1.13 -2.40 17.06
N ASN A 101 0.17 -1.86 16.28
CA ASN A 101 -0.64 -2.65 15.36
C ASN A 101 0.23 -3.39 14.33
N ASN A 102 1.13 -2.69 13.67
CA ASN A 102 1.91 -3.25 12.58
C ASN A 102 2.97 -4.22 13.12
N VAL A 103 3.82 -3.77 14.03
CA VAL A 103 4.96 -4.59 14.49
C VAL A 103 4.52 -5.79 15.33
N VAL A 104 3.56 -5.63 16.25
CA VAL A 104 3.07 -6.75 17.06
C VAL A 104 2.31 -7.75 16.20
N GLY A 105 1.45 -7.28 15.28
CA GLY A 105 0.74 -8.15 14.33
C GLY A 105 1.69 -8.97 13.48
N ASN A 106 2.72 -8.35 12.92
CA ASN A 106 3.77 -9.04 12.16
C ASN A 106 4.52 -10.08 13.02
N MET A 107 4.90 -9.75 14.25
CA MET A 107 5.57 -10.68 15.15
C MET A 107 4.71 -11.91 15.46
N ASN A 108 3.41 -11.74 15.73
CA ASN A 108 2.50 -12.84 15.96
C ASN A 108 2.39 -13.77 14.73
N VAL A 109 2.36 -13.21 13.52
CA VAL A 109 2.36 -13.99 12.28
C VAL A 109 3.67 -14.78 12.14
N LEU A 110 4.83 -14.18 12.41
CA LEU A 110 6.13 -14.86 12.31
C LEU A 110 6.24 -16.03 13.29
N TYR A 111 5.87 -15.84 14.56
CA TYR A 111 5.88 -16.93 15.55
C TYR A 111 4.88 -18.02 15.19
N ALA A 112 3.69 -17.68 14.75
CA ALA A 112 2.70 -18.69 14.36
C ALA A 112 3.16 -19.50 13.15
N ILE A 113 3.82 -18.89 12.16
CA ILE A 113 4.45 -19.61 11.03
C ILE A 113 5.54 -20.55 11.56
N ALA A 114 6.45 -20.04 12.40
CA ALA A 114 7.56 -20.84 12.93
C ALA A 114 7.10 -22.07 13.71
N ASP A 115 6.06 -21.91 14.55
CA ASP A 115 5.58 -22.97 15.46
C ASP A 115 4.65 -23.97 14.77
N ILE A 116 3.89 -23.54 13.74
CA ILE A 116 2.87 -24.40 13.10
C ILE A 116 3.44 -25.08 11.84
N ASN A 117 3.97 -24.27 10.92
CA ASN A 117 4.53 -24.76 9.66
C ASN A 117 5.54 -23.75 9.07
N PRO A 118 6.84 -23.90 9.32
CA PRO A 118 7.88 -23.00 8.82
C PRO A 118 8.01 -22.99 7.28
N LYS A 119 7.31 -23.88 6.57
CA LYS A 119 7.27 -23.91 5.11
C LYS A 119 6.26 -22.92 4.52
N ILE A 120 5.40 -22.29 5.32
CA ILE A 120 4.49 -21.24 4.85
C ILE A 120 5.32 -20.09 4.28
N HIS A 121 4.99 -19.65 3.08
CA HIS A 121 5.63 -18.50 2.45
C HIS A 121 4.95 -17.20 2.90
N LEU A 122 5.67 -16.35 3.62
CA LEU A 122 5.17 -15.02 4.00
C LEU A 122 5.41 -14.03 2.88
N ILE A 123 4.34 -13.43 2.36
CA ILE A 123 4.38 -12.33 1.40
C ILE A 123 3.97 -11.07 2.13
N LYS A 124 4.96 -10.27 2.53
CA LYS A 124 4.73 -8.97 3.18
C LYS A 124 4.44 -7.92 2.13
N LEU A 125 3.48 -7.05 2.40
CA LEU A 125 3.31 -5.83 1.65
C LEU A 125 4.12 -4.70 2.30
N GLY A 126 5.33 -4.46 1.76
CA GLY A 126 6.20 -3.36 2.11
C GLY A 126 5.78 -2.05 1.46
N SER A 127 6.68 -1.09 1.45
CA SER A 127 6.46 0.22 0.83
C SER A 127 7.75 0.79 0.25
N MET A 128 7.67 1.41 -0.92
CA MET A 128 8.78 2.20 -1.46
C MET A 128 9.18 3.37 -0.54
N GLY A 129 8.25 3.84 0.31
CA GLY A 129 8.53 4.87 1.32
C GLY A 129 9.47 4.42 2.45
N GLU A 130 9.78 3.14 2.56
CA GLU A 130 10.79 2.62 3.48
C GLU A 130 12.20 3.10 3.13
N TYR A 131 12.49 3.26 1.83
CA TYR A 131 13.79 3.76 1.36
C TYR A 131 13.99 5.25 1.65
N GLY A 132 12.92 6.02 1.80
CA GLY A 132 12.99 7.47 1.86
C GLY A 132 13.42 8.06 0.50
N THR A 133 14.34 9.01 0.55
CA THR A 133 14.85 9.72 -0.64
C THR A 133 16.40 9.73 -0.67
N PRO A 134 17.04 8.57 -0.84
CA PRO A 134 18.50 8.51 -0.90
C PRO A 134 19.01 9.19 -2.18
N ASN A 135 20.24 9.72 -2.14
CA ASN A 135 20.90 10.32 -3.30
C ASN A 135 21.77 9.28 -4.06
N ILE A 136 21.29 8.05 -4.13
CA ILE A 136 21.87 6.93 -4.88
C ILE A 136 20.75 6.10 -5.49
N ASP A 137 21.06 5.24 -6.45
CA ASP A 137 20.11 4.28 -7.02
C ASP A 137 19.54 3.38 -5.91
N ILE A 138 18.22 3.13 -5.98
CA ILE A 138 17.53 2.25 -5.04
C ILE A 138 17.53 0.84 -5.60
N GLU A 139 18.37 -0.02 -5.02
CA GLU A 139 18.41 -1.44 -5.37
C GLU A 139 17.21 -2.23 -4.78
N GLU A 140 16.94 -3.40 -5.32
CA GLU A 140 15.88 -4.28 -4.84
C GLU A 140 16.30 -5.05 -3.59
N GLY A 141 16.22 -4.39 -2.45
CA GLY A 141 16.38 -4.93 -1.11
C GLY A 141 17.82 -5.05 -0.60
N TYR A 142 18.83 -5.19 -1.47
CA TYR A 142 20.23 -5.37 -1.07
C TYR A 142 21.16 -4.53 -1.91
N ILE A 143 22.28 -4.12 -1.31
CA ILE A 143 23.31 -3.33 -1.96
C ILE A 143 24.69 -3.92 -1.64
N GLU A 144 25.58 -3.97 -2.66
CA GLU A 144 26.99 -4.24 -2.44
C GLU A 144 27.67 -2.99 -1.89
N ILE A 145 28.36 -3.13 -0.77
CA ILE A 145 29.10 -2.04 -0.13
C ILE A 145 30.57 -2.43 -0.04
N GLU A 146 31.44 -1.48 -0.40
CA GLU A 146 32.87 -1.56 -0.11
C GLU A 146 33.25 -0.49 0.93
N HIS A 147 33.85 -0.91 2.05
CA HIS A 147 34.33 -0.01 3.09
C HIS A 147 35.70 -0.47 3.62
N ASN A 148 36.68 0.40 3.59
CA ASN A 148 38.03 0.13 4.03
C ASN A 148 38.66 -1.14 3.34
N GLY A 149 38.43 -1.32 2.04
CA GLY A 149 38.90 -2.45 1.25
C GLY A 149 38.20 -3.79 1.52
N ARG A 150 37.09 -3.80 2.26
CA ARG A 150 36.27 -4.99 2.51
C ARG A 150 34.90 -4.83 1.83
N LYS A 151 34.43 -5.90 1.19
CA LYS A 151 33.15 -5.92 0.48
C LYS A 151 32.15 -6.81 1.20
N ASP A 152 30.87 -6.41 1.17
CA ASP A 152 29.75 -7.18 1.67
C ASP A 152 28.46 -6.83 0.92
N VAL A 153 27.46 -7.71 0.96
CA VAL A 153 26.12 -7.48 0.45
C VAL A 153 25.18 -7.33 1.64
N LEU A 154 24.68 -6.13 1.85
CA LEU A 154 23.90 -5.77 3.02
C LEU A 154 22.47 -5.34 2.60
N PRO A 155 21.48 -5.41 3.52
CA PRO A 155 20.20 -4.79 3.27
C PRO A 155 20.36 -3.32 2.88
N PHE A 156 19.63 -2.89 1.84
CA PHE A 156 19.70 -1.51 1.37
C PHE A 156 19.36 -0.54 2.52
N PRO A 157 20.14 0.54 2.71
CA PRO A 157 19.88 1.53 3.76
C PRO A 157 18.49 2.16 3.63
N LYS A 158 17.73 2.21 4.71
CA LYS A 158 16.36 2.74 4.74
C LYS A 158 16.31 4.01 5.59
N MET A 159 15.66 5.06 5.07
CA MET A 159 15.46 6.35 5.76
C MET A 159 13.99 6.77 5.68
N PRO A 160 13.08 6.07 6.40
CA PRO A 160 11.65 6.28 6.32
C PRO A 160 11.24 7.68 6.79
N GLY A 161 10.31 8.32 6.06
CA GLY A 161 9.84 9.68 6.33
C GLY A 161 8.62 9.78 7.25
N SER A 162 8.11 8.67 7.83
CA SER A 162 6.97 8.67 8.76
C SER A 162 7.02 7.48 9.70
N PHE A 163 6.24 7.52 10.80
CA PHE A 163 6.13 6.36 11.70
C PHE A 163 5.52 5.14 11.03
N TYR A 164 4.62 5.31 10.05
CA TYR A 164 4.13 4.21 9.23
C TYR A 164 5.27 3.55 8.45
N HIS A 165 6.04 4.32 7.67
CA HIS A 165 7.15 3.76 6.91
C HIS A 165 8.21 3.14 7.83
N LEU A 166 8.42 3.71 9.03
CA LEU A 166 9.33 3.15 10.03
C LEU A 166 8.82 1.80 10.56
N SER A 167 7.49 1.63 10.80
CA SER A 167 6.95 0.33 11.18
C SER A 167 7.18 -0.73 10.10
N LYS A 168 7.04 -0.36 8.83
CA LYS A 168 7.35 -1.24 7.71
C LYS A 168 8.81 -1.66 7.65
N VAL A 169 9.74 -0.75 8.00
CA VAL A 169 11.18 -1.07 8.13
C VAL A 169 11.41 -2.07 9.26
N HIS A 170 10.77 -1.86 10.41
CA HIS A 170 10.85 -2.79 11.55
C HIS A 170 10.37 -4.19 11.14
N ASP A 171 9.26 -4.29 10.40
CA ASP A 171 8.72 -5.55 9.92
C ASP A 171 9.67 -6.25 8.94
N SER A 172 10.24 -5.52 7.97
CA SER A 172 11.26 -6.07 7.07
C SER A 172 12.45 -6.66 7.83
N HIS A 173 12.94 -5.97 8.87
CA HIS A 173 14.06 -6.45 9.68
C HIS A 173 13.66 -7.67 10.53
N ASN A 174 12.48 -7.67 11.15
CA ASN A 174 11.97 -8.80 11.91
C ASN A 174 11.82 -10.05 11.02
N ILE A 175 11.26 -9.88 9.82
CA ILE A 175 11.09 -10.98 8.86
C ILE A 175 12.46 -11.47 8.37
N HIS A 176 13.37 -10.57 8.01
CA HIS A 176 14.73 -10.94 7.61
C HIS A 176 15.46 -11.72 8.71
N PHE A 177 15.34 -11.26 9.97
CA PHE A 177 15.89 -11.96 11.11
C PHE A 177 15.29 -13.37 11.24
N ALA A 178 13.97 -13.52 11.14
CA ALA A 178 13.28 -14.81 11.25
C ALA A 178 13.65 -15.75 10.10
N CYS A 179 13.77 -15.27 8.87
CA CYS A 179 14.24 -16.09 7.75
C CYS A 179 15.65 -16.61 8.02
N ARG A 180 16.59 -15.73 8.37
CA ARG A 180 17.99 -16.12 8.58
C ARG A 180 18.21 -17.03 9.77
N ASN A 181 17.47 -16.84 10.87
CA ASN A 181 17.74 -17.54 12.13
C ASN A 181 16.78 -18.72 12.39
N TRP A 182 15.57 -18.70 11.85
CA TRP A 182 14.55 -19.75 12.04
C TRP A 182 14.27 -20.55 10.76
N GLY A 183 14.93 -20.21 9.65
CA GLY A 183 14.74 -20.91 8.37
C GLY A 183 13.41 -20.56 7.69
N LEU A 184 12.70 -19.51 8.12
CA LEU A 184 11.47 -19.09 7.44
C LEU A 184 11.78 -18.60 6.03
N ARG A 185 10.76 -18.42 5.21
CA ARG A 185 10.89 -17.90 3.86
C ARG A 185 9.90 -16.77 3.62
N ALA A 186 10.36 -15.67 3.05
CA ALA A 186 9.51 -14.52 2.81
C ALA A 186 9.86 -13.74 1.55
N THR A 187 8.85 -13.08 0.99
CA THR A 187 9.01 -12.06 -0.06
C THR A 187 8.42 -10.75 0.43
N ASP A 188 9.21 -9.69 0.44
CA ASP A 188 8.78 -8.33 0.72
C ASP A 188 8.50 -7.61 -0.60
N LEU A 189 7.26 -7.20 -0.81
CA LEU A 189 6.83 -6.41 -1.96
C LEU A 189 6.82 -4.93 -1.58
N ASN A 190 7.92 -4.21 -1.84
CA ASN A 190 8.00 -2.77 -1.58
C ASN A 190 7.12 -2.02 -2.58
N GLN A 191 5.87 -1.79 -2.18
CA GLN A 191 4.83 -1.27 -3.05
C GLN A 191 4.93 0.24 -3.25
N GLY A 192 4.81 0.68 -4.51
CA GLY A 192 4.55 2.06 -4.90
C GLY A 192 3.11 2.49 -4.63
N VAL A 193 2.74 3.68 -5.09
CA VAL A 193 1.36 4.18 -5.01
C VAL A 193 0.49 3.41 -6.01
N VAL A 194 -0.54 2.73 -5.52
CA VAL A 194 -1.48 2.00 -6.37
C VAL A 194 -2.50 2.96 -6.95
N TYR A 195 -2.75 2.85 -8.24
CA TYR A 195 -3.84 3.52 -8.96
C TYR A 195 -4.78 2.50 -9.61
N GLY A 196 -5.90 3.00 -10.14
CA GLY A 196 -6.97 2.15 -10.66
C GLY A 196 -7.93 1.70 -9.57
N VAL A 197 -9.16 1.44 -9.96
CA VAL A 197 -10.28 1.11 -9.05
C VAL A 197 -10.99 -0.17 -9.42
N GLU A 198 -10.58 -0.82 -10.51
CA GLU A 198 -11.27 -1.98 -11.04
C GLU A 198 -10.32 -3.06 -11.52
N THR A 199 -10.72 -4.31 -11.31
CA THR A 199 -10.15 -5.50 -11.92
C THR A 199 -11.27 -6.30 -12.60
N GLU A 200 -10.92 -7.27 -13.45
CA GLU A 200 -11.92 -8.17 -14.05
C GLU A 200 -12.87 -8.80 -13.04
N GLN A 201 -12.36 -9.08 -11.84
CA GLN A 201 -13.14 -9.68 -10.75
C GLN A 201 -14.10 -8.69 -10.13
N THR A 202 -13.65 -7.46 -9.90
CA THR A 202 -14.48 -6.43 -9.25
C THR A 202 -15.49 -5.80 -10.19
N ALA A 203 -15.28 -5.87 -11.52
CA ALA A 203 -16.23 -5.45 -12.55
C ALA A 203 -17.47 -6.36 -12.67
N LYS A 204 -17.43 -7.59 -12.10
CA LYS A 204 -18.54 -8.54 -12.19
C LYS A 204 -19.79 -8.11 -11.44
N ASP A 205 -19.67 -7.30 -10.37
CA ASP A 205 -20.80 -6.77 -9.60
C ASP A 205 -20.40 -5.50 -8.84
N PRO A 206 -21.21 -4.44 -8.82
CA PRO A 206 -20.93 -3.21 -8.08
C PRO A 206 -20.62 -3.39 -6.59
N LYS A 207 -21.14 -4.44 -5.95
CA LYS A 207 -20.84 -4.76 -4.55
C LYS A 207 -19.39 -5.20 -4.35
N LEU A 208 -18.67 -5.57 -5.41
CA LEU A 208 -17.28 -5.98 -5.38
C LEU A 208 -16.31 -4.81 -5.59
N ALA A 209 -16.82 -3.61 -5.80
CA ALA A 209 -16.01 -2.42 -6.07
C ALA A 209 -14.88 -2.21 -5.04
N THR A 210 -13.75 -1.70 -5.50
CA THR A 210 -12.63 -1.33 -4.63
C THR A 210 -12.80 0.10 -4.09
N ARG A 211 -12.04 0.44 -3.06
CA ARG A 211 -12.05 1.80 -2.49
C ARG A 211 -11.43 2.80 -3.46
N LEU A 212 -12.04 3.98 -3.53
CA LEU A 212 -11.44 5.18 -4.10
C LEU A 212 -11.30 6.19 -2.97
N ASP A 213 -10.16 6.14 -2.28
CA ASP A 213 -9.82 7.07 -1.20
C ASP A 213 -9.18 8.33 -1.81
N TYR A 214 -9.61 9.51 -1.38
CA TYR A 214 -9.18 10.81 -1.94
C TYR A 214 -8.89 11.86 -0.87
N ASP A 215 -9.19 11.53 0.37
CA ASP A 215 -8.97 12.40 1.52
C ASP A 215 -7.47 12.60 1.83
N HIS A 216 -7.15 13.55 2.71
CA HIS A 216 -5.78 13.91 3.04
C HIS A 216 -5.04 12.86 3.88
N VAL A 217 -5.74 11.86 4.42
CA VAL A 217 -5.16 10.80 5.26
C VAL A 217 -4.87 9.53 4.45
N PHE A 218 -5.85 9.03 3.70
CA PHE A 218 -5.76 7.75 2.98
C PHE A 218 -5.74 7.89 1.47
N GLY A 219 -6.12 9.05 0.94
CA GLY A 219 -6.19 9.31 -0.49
C GLY A 219 -4.80 9.38 -1.14
N THR A 220 -4.76 8.99 -2.42
CA THR A 220 -3.56 9.13 -3.25
C THR A 220 -3.59 10.44 -4.04
N VAL A 221 -2.42 10.89 -4.48
CA VAL A 221 -2.32 12.14 -5.24
C VAL A 221 -3.07 12.07 -6.56
N LEU A 222 -3.04 10.95 -7.28
CA LEU A 222 -3.76 10.78 -8.54
C LEU A 222 -5.28 10.87 -8.31
N ASN A 223 -5.82 10.12 -7.34
CA ASN A 223 -7.24 10.17 -7.00
C ASN A 223 -7.71 11.60 -6.67
N ARG A 224 -6.90 12.34 -5.88
CA ARG A 224 -7.18 13.74 -5.56
C ARG A 224 -7.22 14.61 -6.80
N PHE A 225 -6.24 14.52 -7.69
CA PHE A 225 -6.18 15.32 -8.92
C PHE A 225 -7.36 15.03 -9.84
N VAL A 226 -7.71 13.76 -10.05
CA VAL A 226 -8.84 13.37 -10.91
C VAL A 226 -10.16 13.90 -10.35
N ILE A 227 -10.39 13.83 -9.03
CA ILE A 227 -11.58 14.40 -8.38
C ILE A 227 -11.61 15.92 -8.50
N GLN A 228 -10.49 16.60 -8.26
CA GLN A 228 -10.40 18.04 -8.40
C GLN A 228 -10.71 18.48 -9.84
N ALA A 229 -10.19 17.79 -10.86
CA ALA A 229 -10.50 18.07 -12.26
C ALA A 229 -12.00 17.96 -12.55
N VAL A 230 -12.63 16.85 -12.15
CA VAL A 230 -14.08 16.60 -12.38
C VAL A 230 -14.96 17.66 -11.69
N LEU A 231 -14.55 18.13 -10.52
CA LEU A 231 -15.32 19.14 -9.77
C LEU A 231 -14.99 20.59 -10.18
N GLY A 232 -14.12 20.82 -11.16
CA GLY A 232 -13.69 22.14 -11.58
C GLY A 232 -12.83 22.89 -10.54
N HIS A 233 -12.21 22.15 -9.60
CA HIS A 233 -11.27 22.70 -8.63
C HIS A 233 -9.84 22.65 -9.17
N PRO A 234 -8.96 23.59 -8.79
CA PRO A 234 -7.56 23.51 -9.15
C PRO A 234 -6.91 22.24 -8.61
N LEU A 235 -6.02 21.63 -9.41
CA LEU A 235 -5.16 20.53 -8.94
C LEU A 235 -4.17 21.06 -7.91
N THR A 236 -4.23 20.59 -6.68
CA THR A 236 -3.38 21.09 -5.60
C THR A 236 -2.07 20.30 -5.54
N VAL A 237 -0.98 20.91 -5.97
CA VAL A 237 0.37 20.35 -5.95
C VAL A 237 1.12 20.86 -4.71
N TYR A 238 1.66 19.97 -3.90
CA TYR A 238 2.43 20.33 -2.72
C TYR A 238 3.89 20.65 -3.09
N GLY A 239 4.43 21.74 -2.52
CA GLY A 239 5.76 22.24 -2.81
C GLY A 239 5.90 22.66 -4.27
N ARG A 240 7.02 22.31 -4.91
CA ARG A 240 7.29 22.57 -6.33
C ARG A 240 6.75 21.49 -7.27
N GLY A 241 6.26 20.36 -6.73
CA GLY A 241 5.81 19.23 -7.51
C GLY A 241 6.94 18.41 -8.15
N GLU A 242 8.19 18.65 -7.77
CA GLU A 242 9.37 17.92 -8.28
C GLU A 242 9.59 16.58 -7.57
N GLN A 243 8.84 16.32 -6.49
CA GLN A 243 8.91 15.06 -5.76
C GLN A 243 8.46 13.91 -6.64
N ILE A 244 9.35 12.93 -6.84
CA ILE A 244 9.05 11.72 -7.62
C ILE A 244 8.42 10.67 -6.71
N ARG A 245 7.42 9.96 -7.25
CA ARG A 245 6.78 8.80 -6.62
C ARG A 245 6.72 7.65 -7.61
N SER A 246 6.75 6.45 -7.07
CA SER A 246 6.56 5.22 -7.83
C SER A 246 5.09 4.83 -7.84
N PHE A 247 4.64 4.32 -8.96
CA PHE A 247 3.24 3.95 -9.20
C PHE A 247 3.13 2.56 -9.80
N LEU A 248 1.95 1.95 -9.63
CA LEU A 248 1.55 0.73 -10.34
C LEU A 248 0.03 0.60 -10.37
N ASP A 249 -0.47 -0.10 -11.37
CA ASP A 249 -1.89 -0.42 -11.52
C ASP A 249 -2.34 -1.46 -10.48
N ILE A 250 -3.60 -1.40 -10.04
CA ILE A 250 -4.18 -2.39 -9.12
C ILE A 250 -4.17 -3.81 -9.71
N ARG A 251 -4.28 -3.95 -11.04
CA ARG A 251 -4.19 -5.25 -11.74
C ARG A 251 -2.79 -5.84 -11.61
N ASP A 252 -1.76 -5.00 -11.68
CA ASP A 252 -0.37 -5.42 -11.48
C ASP A 252 -0.10 -5.75 -10.01
N THR A 253 -0.72 -5.00 -9.09
CA THR A 253 -0.62 -5.29 -7.65
C THR A 253 -1.05 -6.71 -7.34
N VAL A 254 -2.23 -7.13 -7.81
CA VAL A 254 -2.74 -8.49 -7.55
C VAL A 254 -1.95 -9.56 -8.31
N ARG A 255 -1.44 -9.23 -9.51
CA ARG A 255 -0.57 -10.12 -10.28
C ARG A 255 0.79 -10.34 -9.60
N CYS A 256 1.39 -9.31 -9.04
CA CYS A 256 2.64 -9.43 -8.27
C CYS A 256 2.49 -10.34 -7.07
N ILE A 257 1.35 -10.27 -6.37
CA ILE A 257 1.06 -11.16 -5.23
C ILE A 257 0.96 -12.60 -5.70
N GLU A 258 0.27 -12.88 -6.81
CA GLU A 258 0.20 -14.21 -7.39
C GLU A 258 1.59 -14.71 -7.79
N LEU A 259 2.38 -13.90 -8.50
CA LEU A 259 3.75 -14.26 -8.89
C LEU A 259 4.63 -14.60 -7.68
N ALA A 260 4.51 -13.84 -6.59
CA ALA A 260 5.23 -14.15 -5.35
C ALA A 260 4.74 -15.46 -4.72
N ALA A 261 3.43 -15.74 -4.73
CA ALA A 261 2.83 -16.92 -4.13
C ALA A 261 3.22 -18.21 -4.87
N ILE A 262 3.17 -18.20 -6.21
CA ILE A 262 3.51 -19.39 -7.03
C ILE A 262 5.02 -19.59 -7.22
N ASN A 263 5.83 -18.59 -6.89
CA ASN A 263 7.29 -18.66 -6.88
C ASN A 263 7.82 -18.35 -5.46
N PRO A 264 7.66 -19.24 -4.49
CA PRO A 264 8.06 -18.97 -3.13
C PRO A 264 9.58 -18.77 -3.00
N ALA A 265 9.98 -17.95 -2.02
CA ALA A 265 11.38 -17.81 -1.62
C ALA A 265 11.92 -19.16 -1.11
N LYS A 266 13.23 -19.35 -1.16
CA LYS A 266 13.88 -20.54 -0.60
C LYS A 266 13.84 -20.50 0.94
N GLU A 267 14.05 -21.65 1.57
CA GLU A 267 14.22 -21.73 3.02
C GLU A 267 15.38 -20.83 3.48
N GLY A 268 15.15 -20.04 4.51
CA GLY A 268 16.09 -19.04 5.03
C GLY A 268 16.21 -17.77 4.20
N GLU A 269 15.52 -17.66 3.06
CA GLU A 269 15.62 -16.51 2.16
C GLU A 269 14.58 -15.44 2.50
N PHE A 270 15.06 -14.21 2.70
CA PHE A 270 14.27 -13.00 2.68
C PHE A 270 14.49 -12.28 1.35
N ARG A 271 13.53 -12.40 0.45
CA ARG A 271 13.59 -11.83 -0.90
C ARG A 271 12.83 -10.51 -0.93
N VAL A 272 13.38 -9.51 -1.62
CA VAL A 272 12.77 -8.18 -1.73
C VAL A 272 12.57 -7.81 -3.19
N PHE A 273 11.38 -7.33 -3.53
CA PHE A 273 11.03 -6.81 -4.84
C PHE A 273 10.47 -5.39 -4.73
N ASN A 274 10.92 -4.49 -5.58
CA ASN A 274 10.32 -3.17 -5.74
C ASN A 274 9.09 -3.29 -6.64
N GLN A 275 7.92 -3.25 -6.04
CA GLN A 275 6.64 -3.44 -6.70
C GLN A 275 6.15 -2.11 -7.29
N ILE A 276 6.72 -1.75 -8.43
CA ILE A 276 6.43 -0.54 -9.19
C ILE A 276 6.50 -0.81 -10.68
N THR A 277 5.80 -0.01 -11.48
CA THR A 277 5.84 -0.06 -12.96
C THR A 277 6.24 1.26 -13.57
N GLU A 278 6.00 2.37 -12.89
CA GLU A 278 6.26 3.73 -13.38
C GLU A 278 6.68 4.67 -12.26
N GLN A 279 7.30 5.79 -12.67
CA GLN A 279 7.72 6.84 -11.77
C GLN A 279 7.34 8.19 -12.36
N PHE A 280 6.66 9.04 -11.58
CA PHE A 280 6.25 10.39 -11.98
C PHE A 280 6.59 11.40 -10.90
N SER A 281 6.98 12.61 -11.30
CA SER A 281 6.88 13.76 -10.42
C SER A 281 5.42 14.17 -10.24
N LEU A 282 5.10 14.84 -9.14
CA LEU A 282 3.73 15.32 -8.92
C LEU A 282 3.30 16.31 -10.00
N LYS A 283 4.25 17.09 -10.54
CA LYS A 283 4.01 18.03 -11.65
C LYS A 283 3.65 17.27 -12.94
N GLN A 284 4.42 16.23 -13.31
CA GLN A 284 4.10 15.39 -14.48
C GLN A 284 2.72 14.75 -14.37
N LEU A 285 2.36 14.27 -13.17
CA LEU A 285 1.06 13.67 -12.94
C LEU A 285 -0.08 14.69 -13.06
N ALA A 286 0.12 15.93 -12.55
CA ALA A 286 -0.86 17.00 -12.68
C ALA A 286 -1.05 17.41 -14.14
N GLU A 287 0.02 17.56 -14.93
CA GLU A 287 -0.08 17.85 -16.36
C GLU A 287 -0.79 16.72 -17.13
N LEU A 288 -0.49 15.45 -16.83
CA LEU A 288 -1.16 14.32 -17.46
C LEU A 288 -2.68 14.32 -17.20
N VAL A 289 -3.11 14.58 -15.96
CA VAL A 289 -4.54 14.72 -15.63
C VAL A 289 -5.17 15.90 -16.35
N LYS A 290 -4.47 17.06 -16.39
CA LYS A 290 -4.95 18.26 -17.07
C LYS A 290 -5.10 18.07 -18.58
N GLU A 291 -4.15 17.40 -19.23
CA GLU A 291 -4.20 17.13 -20.66
C GLU A 291 -5.29 16.11 -21.03
N THR A 292 -5.59 15.18 -20.13
CA THR A 292 -6.59 14.12 -20.36
C THR A 292 -8.01 14.61 -20.09
N TYR A 293 -8.21 15.54 -19.15
CA TYR A 293 -9.56 16.03 -18.83
C TYR A 293 -10.08 16.99 -19.91
N PRO A 294 -11.32 16.82 -20.42
CA PRO A 294 -11.83 17.61 -21.54
C PRO A 294 -12.19 19.08 -21.18
N GLY A 295 -12.15 19.43 -19.90
CA GLY A 295 -12.44 20.79 -19.40
C GLY A 295 -11.19 21.62 -19.10
N ASP A 296 -11.40 22.90 -18.73
CA ASP A 296 -10.30 23.76 -18.27
C ASP A 296 -9.88 23.37 -16.85
N VAL A 297 -8.62 22.99 -16.67
CA VAL A 297 -8.04 22.57 -15.39
C VAL A 297 -6.90 23.52 -15.00
N LYS A 298 -7.00 24.10 -13.81
CA LYS A 298 -5.96 24.94 -13.22
C LYS A 298 -5.10 24.10 -12.27
N VAL A 299 -3.83 24.49 -12.14
CA VAL A 299 -2.90 23.91 -11.15
C VAL A 299 -2.56 24.98 -10.12
N GLU A 300 -2.69 24.63 -8.85
CA GLU A 300 -2.34 25.50 -7.72
C GLU A 300 -1.24 24.83 -6.88
N TYR A 301 -0.22 25.60 -6.50
CA TYR A 301 0.87 25.13 -5.69
C TYR A 301 0.67 25.56 -4.24
N LEU A 302 0.67 24.58 -3.32
CA LEU A 302 0.48 24.77 -1.89
C LEU A 302 1.77 24.45 -1.13
N ASP A 303 1.90 24.98 0.09
CA ASP A 303 2.98 24.60 0.98
C ASP A 303 2.97 23.09 1.25
N ASP A 304 4.16 22.47 1.21
CA ASP A 304 4.28 21.04 1.51
C ASP A 304 4.13 20.81 3.02
N PRO A 305 3.11 20.06 3.46
CA PRO A 305 2.94 19.73 4.87
C PRO A 305 4.00 18.75 5.39
N ARG A 306 4.77 18.13 4.49
CA ARG A 306 5.82 17.15 4.80
C ARG A 306 7.17 17.82 4.93
N THR A 307 8.11 17.13 5.55
CA THR A 307 9.52 17.55 5.58
C THR A 307 10.29 16.73 4.55
N GLU A 308 10.25 17.19 3.31
CA GLU A 308 10.96 16.55 2.18
C GLU A 308 11.93 17.54 1.52
N ALA A 309 12.94 17.04 0.81
CA ALA A 309 13.78 17.87 -0.04
C ALA A 309 12.94 18.44 -1.21
N LEU A 310 13.25 19.66 -1.63
CA LEU A 310 12.54 20.34 -2.73
C LEU A 310 12.64 19.59 -4.06
N SER A 311 13.79 18.97 -4.30
CA SER A 311 14.01 17.99 -5.35
C SER A 311 14.87 16.87 -4.79
N HIS A 312 14.72 15.65 -5.29
CA HIS A 312 15.54 14.52 -4.88
C HIS A 312 15.79 13.59 -6.05
N TYR A 313 16.94 12.95 -5.98
CA TYR A 313 17.26 11.85 -6.87
C TYR A 313 16.32 10.67 -6.53
N TYR A 314 15.72 10.05 -7.56
CA TYR A 314 14.87 8.89 -7.37
C TYR A 314 15.02 7.98 -8.60
N ASN A 315 15.78 6.92 -8.46
CA ASN A 315 15.96 5.90 -9.50
C ASN A 315 15.89 4.52 -8.85
N ALA A 316 14.69 3.92 -8.90
CA ALA A 316 14.43 2.63 -8.26
C ALA A 316 14.45 1.50 -9.29
N LYS A 317 15.31 0.52 -9.06
CA LYS A 317 15.35 -0.72 -9.83
C LYS A 317 14.11 -1.56 -9.51
N HIS A 318 13.51 -2.18 -10.54
CA HIS A 318 12.27 -2.97 -10.41
C HIS A 318 12.18 -4.06 -11.48
N THR A 319 13.25 -4.84 -11.63
CA THR A 319 13.35 -5.85 -12.68
C THR A 319 12.86 -7.23 -12.27
N LYS A 320 12.93 -7.59 -11.00
CA LYS A 320 12.68 -8.94 -10.52
C LYS A 320 11.26 -9.46 -10.74
N LEU A 321 10.25 -8.60 -10.59
CA LEU A 321 8.87 -8.98 -10.87
C LEU A 321 8.63 -9.18 -12.38
N ILE A 322 9.27 -8.36 -13.23
CA ILE A 322 9.25 -8.52 -14.68
C ILE A 322 9.92 -9.84 -15.09
N GLU A 323 11.05 -10.18 -14.48
CA GLU A 323 11.75 -11.46 -14.69
C GLU A 323 10.89 -12.67 -14.27
N LEU A 324 9.96 -12.50 -13.31
CA LEU A 324 8.96 -13.51 -12.92
C LEU A 324 7.73 -13.55 -13.83
N GLY A 325 7.63 -12.67 -14.83
CA GLY A 325 6.53 -12.65 -15.81
C GLY A 325 5.44 -11.63 -15.49
N LEU A 326 5.78 -10.51 -14.83
CA LEU A 326 4.89 -9.35 -14.77
C LEU A 326 4.90 -8.64 -16.13
N GLU A 327 3.74 -8.47 -16.71
CA GLU A 327 3.49 -7.63 -17.88
C GLU A 327 2.81 -6.34 -17.40
N PRO A 328 3.51 -5.19 -17.33
CA PRO A 328 3.01 -3.98 -16.72
C PRO A 328 1.84 -3.34 -17.45
N HIS A 329 0.83 -2.90 -16.70
CA HIS A 329 -0.19 -1.97 -17.16
C HIS A 329 0.27 -0.55 -16.82
N LEU A 330 0.52 0.25 -17.86
CA LEU A 330 0.99 1.62 -17.65
C LEU A 330 -0.18 2.60 -17.54
N LEU A 331 0.05 3.70 -16.81
CA LEU A 331 -0.90 4.78 -16.69
C LEU A 331 -1.12 5.44 -18.05
N SER A 332 -2.33 5.31 -18.57
CA SER A 332 -2.73 5.82 -19.86
C SER A 332 -3.87 6.82 -19.73
N ASN A 333 -4.08 7.62 -20.77
CA ASN A 333 -5.23 8.53 -20.83
C ASN A 333 -6.54 7.77 -20.65
N THR A 334 -6.69 6.59 -21.27
CA THR A 334 -7.88 5.74 -21.12
C THR A 334 -8.15 5.32 -19.69
N LEU A 335 -7.09 5.01 -18.91
CA LEU A 335 -7.27 4.70 -17.49
C LEU A 335 -7.72 5.94 -16.70
N ILE A 336 -7.12 7.11 -16.96
CA ILE A 336 -7.52 8.36 -16.32
C ILE A 336 -8.95 8.72 -16.69
N GLU A 337 -9.34 8.55 -17.94
CA GLU A 337 -10.74 8.74 -18.41
C GLU A 337 -11.71 7.79 -17.69
N SER A 338 -11.33 6.55 -17.44
CA SER A 338 -12.16 5.61 -16.68
C SER A 338 -12.37 6.08 -15.22
N LEU A 339 -11.35 6.67 -14.61
CA LEU A 339 -11.47 7.28 -13.27
C LEU A 339 -12.44 8.48 -13.29
N PHE A 340 -12.40 9.33 -14.32
CA PHE A 340 -13.36 10.42 -14.47
C PHE A 340 -14.79 9.88 -14.51
N GLY A 341 -15.07 8.82 -15.26
CA GLY A 341 -16.38 8.18 -15.32
C GLY A 341 -16.88 7.69 -13.97
N VAL A 342 -16.02 7.04 -13.19
CA VAL A 342 -16.35 6.61 -11.82
C VAL A 342 -16.64 7.81 -10.92
N ILE A 343 -15.84 8.89 -11.01
CA ILE A 343 -16.03 10.06 -10.17
C ILE A 343 -17.32 10.81 -10.54
N GLU A 344 -17.63 10.97 -11.82
CA GLU A 344 -18.88 11.56 -12.26
C GLU A 344 -20.11 10.84 -11.70
N GLN A 345 -20.06 9.51 -11.63
CA GLN A 345 -21.14 8.70 -11.05
C GLN A 345 -21.37 8.99 -9.58
N TYR A 346 -20.33 9.33 -8.82
CA TYR A 346 -20.39 9.49 -7.35
C TYR A 346 -20.04 10.92 -6.89
N LYS A 347 -19.99 11.92 -7.78
CA LYS A 347 -19.51 13.27 -7.47
C LYS A 347 -20.26 13.95 -6.33
N ASP A 348 -21.56 13.68 -6.19
CA ASP A 348 -22.39 14.25 -5.11
C ASP A 348 -22.00 13.74 -3.70
N ARG A 349 -21.15 12.72 -3.62
CA ARG A 349 -20.62 12.16 -2.38
C ARG A 349 -19.28 12.78 -1.98
N VAL A 350 -18.69 13.63 -2.85
CA VAL A 350 -17.37 14.20 -2.55
C VAL A 350 -17.46 15.20 -1.40
N ASN A 351 -16.66 14.98 -0.37
CA ASN A 351 -16.41 15.94 0.70
C ASN A 351 -15.14 16.74 0.37
N LEU A 352 -15.31 17.99 -0.09
CA LEU A 352 -14.18 18.87 -0.45
C LEU A 352 -13.28 19.23 0.72
N GLU A 353 -13.81 19.29 1.94
CA GLU A 353 -13.01 19.58 3.13
C GLU A 353 -12.02 18.43 3.44
N ALA A 354 -12.37 17.19 3.08
CA ALA A 354 -11.50 16.05 3.26
C ALA A 354 -10.24 16.07 2.36
N ILE A 355 -10.25 16.84 1.27
CA ILE A 355 -9.13 16.96 0.33
C ILE A 355 -8.03 17.89 0.88
N ARG A 356 -8.38 18.84 1.75
CA ARG A 356 -7.43 19.82 2.27
C ARG A 356 -6.40 19.18 3.19
N PRO A 357 -5.10 19.58 3.09
CA PRO A 357 -4.07 19.03 3.96
C PRO A 357 -4.36 19.36 5.42
N GLY A 358 -4.64 18.34 6.23
CA GLY A 358 -4.97 18.47 7.65
C GLY A 358 -3.85 18.04 8.60
N VAL A 359 -2.84 17.31 8.09
CA VAL A 359 -1.75 16.77 8.92
C VAL A 359 -0.46 17.50 8.62
N ASN A 360 0.07 18.21 9.62
CA ASN A 360 1.38 18.86 9.53
C ASN A 360 2.44 17.98 10.23
N TRP A 361 3.44 17.54 9.48
CA TRP A 361 4.51 16.65 9.95
C TRP A 361 5.55 17.36 10.82
N ARG A 362 5.59 18.69 10.79
CA ARG A 362 6.48 19.48 11.66
C ARG A 362 5.84 19.66 13.03
N ARG A 363 6.52 19.21 14.07
CA ARG A 363 6.07 19.46 15.44
C ARG A 363 6.22 20.94 15.78
N THR A 364 5.10 21.65 15.97
CA THR A 364 5.09 23.02 16.49
C THR A 364 5.01 23.02 18.02
N LYS A 365 5.61 24.03 18.70
CA LYS A 365 5.61 24.12 20.17
C LYS A 365 4.22 24.09 20.81
N ASN A 366 3.18 24.44 20.05
CA ASN A 366 1.79 24.46 20.53
C ASN A 366 1.09 23.09 20.55
N GLN A 367 1.71 22.04 20.04
CA GLN A 367 1.19 20.66 20.12
C GLN A 367 1.60 19.94 21.44
N VAL A 368 2.44 20.57 22.26
CA VAL A 368 2.92 20.00 23.53
C VAL A 368 1.93 20.21 24.69
N SER A 369 0.89 21.04 24.53
CA SER A 369 -0.02 21.45 25.62
C SER A 369 -1.32 20.64 25.73
N ARG A 370 -1.39 19.45 25.13
CA ARG A 370 -2.54 18.52 25.27
C ARG A 370 -2.08 17.15 25.79
N VAL A 371 -1.45 17.14 26.96
CA VAL A 371 -1.29 15.95 27.81
C VAL A 371 -1.89 16.26 29.15
#